data_c7ce47f88f89b84005da294bac4da4ad
#
_entry.id   c7ce47f88f89b84005da294bac4da4ad
#
_cell.length_a   1.000
_cell.length_b   1.000
_cell.length_c   1.000
_cell.angle_alpha   90.00
_cell.angle_beta   90.00
_cell.angle_gamma   90.00
#
_symmetry.space_group_name_H-M   'P 1'
#
loop_
_entity.id
_entity.type
_entity.pdbx_description
1 polymer ?
#
loop_
_entity_poly.entity_id
_entity_poly.type
_entity_poly.pdbx_seq_one_letter_code
_entity_poly.pdbx_strand_id
1 'polypeptide(L)'
;RMVSGRPEFGTTRDWIPACEQAFALRDTTDAAAQRFFRTFFRPHRVGMGSDTTGLFTGYYEPQLRGSREKTATYSVPLYRPPTDLIRVNLGDFRSSLGGQRIFGRVENQRLVPYYERSEIADGRLNGRGLEIFWVDSRVDKFFLQIQGSGRVMLRDSSLIRVGYAGANGQTYRAIGRDLIEMGEVSREKMSMQAIRTWLAAHPDRVPELLEKNRSYVFFQERRDLDATERS
;
A
#
# COMPACT_ATOMS: atom_id res chain seq x y z
N ARG A 1 8.29 6.82 -18.91
CA ARG A 1 7.05 6.77 -18.08
C ARG A 1 6.54 8.14 -17.66
N MET A 2 7.43 9.11 -17.35
CA MET A 2 7.03 10.43 -16.88
C MET A 2 6.23 11.24 -17.92
N VAL A 3 6.53 11.08 -19.20
CA VAL A 3 5.91 11.83 -20.31
C VAL A 3 4.91 11.04 -21.13
N SER A 4 4.76 9.72 -20.88
CA SER A 4 3.84 8.89 -21.64
C SER A 4 2.38 9.28 -21.40
N GLY A 5 1.69 9.73 -22.43
CA GLY A 5 0.31 10.19 -22.37
C GLY A 5 0.08 11.55 -21.69
N ARG A 6 1.15 12.34 -21.47
CA ARG A 6 1.09 13.66 -20.84
C ARG A 6 1.89 14.69 -21.65
N PRO A 7 1.34 15.19 -22.76
CA PRO A 7 2.05 16.11 -23.66
C PRO A 7 2.49 17.41 -22.99
N GLU A 8 1.86 17.81 -21.89
CA GLU A 8 2.22 18.97 -21.09
C GLU A 8 3.61 18.88 -20.44
N PHE A 9 4.16 17.68 -20.31
CA PHE A 9 5.53 17.45 -19.78
C PHE A 9 6.58 17.27 -20.88
N GLY A 10 6.22 17.52 -22.14
CA GLY A 10 7.11 17.35 -23.29
C GLY A 10 7.15 15.91 -23.82
N THR A 11 8.07 15.67 -24.71
CA THR A 11 8.32 14.36 -25.33
C THR A 11 9.49 13.66 -24.65
N THR A 12 9.66 12.36 -24.86
CA THR A 12 10.83 11.61 -24.38
C THR A 12 12.15 12.26 -24.82
N ARG A 13 12.19 12.83 -26.04
CA ARG A 13 13.38 13.47 -26.59
C ARG A 13 13.83 14.68 -25.78
N ASP A 14 12.86 15.44 -25.23
CA ASP A 14 13.14 16.65 -24.44
C ASP A 14 13.80 16.29 -23.10
N TRP A 15 13.62 15.08 -22.61
CA TRP A 15 14.17 14.60 -21.33
C TRP A 15 15.53 13.89 -21.47
N ILE A 16 15.91 13.47 -22.67
CA ILE A 16 17.18 12.73 -22.90
C ILE A 16 18.40 13.45 -22.30
N PRO A 17 18.63 14.78 -22.54
CA PRO A 17 19.82 15.45 -22.01
C PRO A 17 19.89 15.43 -20.47
N ALA A 18 18.76 15.65 -19.81
CA ALA A 18 18.70 15.61 -18.34
C ALA A 18 18.93 14.19 -17.81
N CYS A 19 18.34 13.19 -18.46
CA CYS A 19 18.51 11.78 -18.07
C CYS A 19 19.96 11.31 -18.25
N GLU A 20 20.61 11.62 -19.38
CA GLU A 20 21.99 11.26 -19.63
C GLU A 20 22.93 11.88 -18.59
N GLN A 21 22.74 13.15 -18.25
CA GLN A 21 23.54 13.81 -17.22
C GLN A 21 23.26 13.25 -15.81
N ALA A 22 22.02 12.89 -15.51
CA ALA A 22 21.70 12.22 -14.25
C ALA A 22 22.40 10.86 -14.11
N PHE A 23 22.44 10.06 -15.18
CA PHE A 23 23.15 8.78 -15.20
C PHE A 23 24.69 8.94 -15.16
N ALA A 24 25.21 10.02 -15.74
CA ALA A 24 26.64 10.33 -15.72
C ALA A 24 27.11 10.92 -14.38
N LEU A 25 26.21 11.34 -13.50
CA LEU A 25 26.55 11.98 -12.24
C LEU A 25 27.26 11.01 -11.30
N ARG A 26 28.56 11.25 -11.07
CA ARG A 26 29.41 10.44 -10.18
C ARG A 26 29.41 10.97 -8.75
N ASP A 27 29.28 12.28 -8.61
CA ASP A 27 29.21 12.96 -7.31
C ASP A 27 27.77 12.98 -6.82
N THR A 28 27.51 12.31 -5.70
CA THR A 28 26.17 12.18 -5.08
C THR A 28 25.96 13.16 -3.92
N THR A 29 26.81 14.19 -3.79
CA THR A 29 26.65 15.23 -2.79
C THR A 29 25.44 16.12 -3.05
N ASP A 30 24.86 16.71 -2.00
CA ASP A 30 23.76 17.66 -2.10
C ASP A 30 24.10 18.83 -3.04
N ALA A 31 25.34 19.29 -3.02
CA ALA A 31 25.82 20.36 -3.87
C ALA A 31 25.79 19.97 -5.37
N ALA A 32 26.17 18.72 -5.68
CA ALA A 32 26.09 18.21 -7.06
C ALA A 32 24.63 18.05 -7.51
N ALA A 33 23.77 17.52 -6.66
CA ALA A 33 22.34 17.41 -6.91
C ALA A 33 21.70 18.78 -7.16
N GLN A 34 21.99 19.78 -6.33
CA GLN A 34 21.50 21.15 -6.53
C GLN A 34 21.97 21.75 -7.85
N ARG A 35 23.25 21.58 -8.21
CA ARG A 35 23.78 22.06 -9.51
C ARG A 35 23.03 21.41 -10.66
N PHE A 36 22.84 20.07 -10.61
CA PHE A 36 22.09 19.32 -11.62
C PHE A 36 20.67 19.89 -11.81
N PHE A 37 19.90 20.01 -10.73
CA PHE A 37 18.54 20.52 -10.82
C PHE A 37 18.49 21.97 -11.31
N ARG A 38 19.40 22.86 -10.89
CA ARG A 38 19.47 24.25 -11.37
C ARG A 38 19.84 24.35 -12.85
N THR A 39 20.59 23.39 -13.36
CA THR A 39 21.02 23.39 -14.78
C THR A 39 19.91 22.91 -15.70
N PHE A 40 19.21 21.84 -15.32
CA PHE A 40 18.26 21.18 -16.21
C PHE A 40 16.80 21.51 -15.92
N PHE A 41 16.48 22.08 -14.77
CA PHE A 41 15.10 22.34 -14.36
C PHE A 41 14.90 23.78 -13.90
N ARG A 42 13.70 24.30 -14.16
CA ARG A 42 13.24 25.58 -13.63
C ARG A 42 12.17 25.33 -12.59
N PRO A 43 12.27 25.90 -11.39
CA PRO A 43 11.22 25.80 -10.39
C PRO A 43 9.98 26.54 -10.87
N HIS A 44 8.83 25.91 -10.77
CA HIS A 44 7.54 26.51 -11.05
C HIS A 44 6.73 26.57 -9.76
N ARG A 45 6.09 27.71 -9.52
CA ARG A 45 5.13 27.84 -8.43
C ARG A 45 3.85 27.12 -8.82
N VAL A 46 3.38 26.21 -7.97
CA VAL A 46 2.11 25.50 -8.15
C VAL A 46 1.08 26.14 -7.23
N GLY A 47 -0.13 26.41 -7.75
CA GLY A 47 -1.22 26.95 -6.97
C GLY A 47 -2.56 26.74 -7.67
N MET A 48 -3.65 26.85 -6.93
CA MET A 48 -5.02 26.87 -7.46
C MET A 48 -5.54 28.30 -7.41
N GLY A 49 -5.51 28.99 -8.55
CA GLY A 49 -5.87 30.41 -8.62
C GLY A 49 -4.91 31.27 -7.78
N SER A 50 -5.41 32.04 -6.83
CA SER A 50 -4.62 32.86 -5.91
C SER A 50 -4.06 32.09 -4.72
N ASP A 51 -4.54 30.88 -4.44
CA ASP A 51 -4.05 30.05 -3.33
C ASP A 51 -2.75 29.36 -3.70
N THR A 52 -1.71 29.68 -2.94
CA THR A 52 -0.36 29.10 -3.09
C THR A 52 0.05 28.28 -1.89
N THR A 53 -0.89 27.98 -1.00
CA THR A 53 -0.68 27.10 0.13
C THR A 53 -0.69 25.65 -0.35
N GLY A 54 0.34 24.87 -0.04
CA GLY A 54 0.48 23.47 -0.38
C GLY A 54 0.56 22.59 0.85
N LEU A 55 -0.03 21.42 0.77
CA LEU A 55 0.12 20.36 1.78
C LEU A 55 1.33 19.49 1.39
N PHE A 56 2.35 19.46 2.24
CA PHE A 56 3.44 18.49 2.11
C PHE A 56 3.04 17.19 2.80
N THR A 57 3.07 16.11 2.05
CA THR A 57 2.85 14.77 2.58
C THR A 57 4.13 13.95 2.45
N GLY A 58 4.44 13.15 3.48
CA GLY A 58 5.55 12.21 3.46
C GLY A 58 5.03 10.80 3.26
N TYR A 59 5.76 10.00 2.48
CA TYR A 59 5.55 8.57 2.40
C TYR A 59 6.58 7.87 3.25
N TYR A 60 6.16 6.87 4.01
CA TYR A 60 7.08 5.98 4.69
C TYR A 60 6.81 4.54 4.23
N GLU A 61 7.85 3.74 4.18
CA GLU A 61 7.74 2.33 3.87
C GLU A 61 7.73 1.54 5.19
N PRO A 62 6.59 0.95 5.59
CA PRO A 62 6.51 0.19 6.83
C PRO A 62 7.50 -0.98 6.80
N GLN A 63 8.21 -1.19 7.91
CA GLN A 63 9.07 -2.35 8.10
C GLN A 63 8.49 -3.22 9.21
N LEU A 64 8.22 -4.47 8.90
CA LEU A 64 7.69 -5.47 9.81
C LEU A 64 8.78 -6.51 10.10
N ARG A 65 8.74 -7.10 11.27
CA ARG A 65 9.52 -8.32 11.58
C ARG A 65 8.73 -9.54 11.18
N GLY A 66 9.38 -10.52 10.55
CA GLY A 66 8.68 -11.69 10.05
C GLY A 66 9.53 -12.94 9.88
N SER A 67 8.85 -13.99 9.46
CA SER A 67 9.42 -15.29 9.14
C SER A 67 8.71 -15.89 7.93
N ARG A 68 9.38 -16.77 7.20
CA ARG A 68 8.72 -17.58 6.16
C ARG A 68 7.89 -18.71 6.76
N GLU A 69 8.19 -19.09 7.97
CA GLU A 69 7.50 -20.16 8.69
C GLU A 69 6.72 -19.60 9.88
N LYS A 70 5.60 -20.23 10.20
CA LYS A 70 4.82 -19.92 11.38
C LYS A 70 5.58 -20.32 12.64
N THR A 71 5.66 -19.41 13.60
CA THR A 71 6.25 -19.66 14.92
C THR A 71 5.34 -19.09 16.01
N ALA A 72 5.67 -19.31 17.28
CA ALA A 72 4.94 -18.69 18.38
C ALA A 72 4.98 -17.15 18.32
N THR A 73 6.12 -16.57 17.92
CA THR A 73 6.29 -15.11 17.76
C THR A 73 5.68 -14.59 16.46
N TYR A 74 5.96 -15.27 15.36
CA TYR A 74 5.48 -14.89 14.04
C TYR A 74 4.27 -15.72 13.67
N SER A 75 3.09 -15.27 14.06
CA SER A 75 1.83 -16.04 13.95
C SER A 75 0.78 -15.37 13.06
N VAL A 76 1.03 -14.16 12.61
CA VAL A 76 0.08 -13.37 11.81
C VAL A 76 0.44 -13.49 10.32
N PRO A 77 -0.38 -14.13 9.49
CA PRO A 77 -0.05 -14.39 8.09
C PRO A 77 -0.17 -13.14 7.21
N LEU A 78 0.76 -12.95 6.28
CA LEU A 78 0.60 -12.14 5.09
C LEU A 78 0.25 -13.07 3.93
N TYR A 79 -0.89 -12.83 3.27
CA TYR A 79 -1.39 -13.69 2.21
C TYR A 79 -1.12 -13.11 0.82
N ARG A 80 -0.80 -13.99 -0.14
CA ARG A 80 -0.93 -13.73 -1.57
C ARG A 80 -2.40 -13.72 -1.99
N PRO A 81 -2.75 -13.15 -3.16
CA PRO A 81 -4.12 -13.25 -3.67
C PRO A 81 -4.58 -14.69 -3.80
N PRO A 82 -5.75 -15.03 -3.28
CA PRO A 82 -6.33 -16.35 -3.46
C PRO A 82 -6.71 -16.61 -4.92
N THR A 83 -6.61 -17.87 -5.37
CA THR A 83 -6.92 -18.25 -6.76
C THR A 83 -8.41 -18.19 -7.09
N ASP A 84 -9.26 -18.25 -6.08
CA ASP A 84 -10.71 -18.11 -6.19
C ASP A 84 -11.20 -16.65 -6.08
N LEU A 85 -10.29 -15.70 -5.93
CA LEU A 85 -10.62 -14.28 -5.95
C LEU A 85 -10.84 -13.83 -7.40
N ILE A 86 -12.09 -13.66 -7.78
CA ILE A 86 -12.50 -13.25 -9.12
C ILE A 86 -12.66 -11.74 -9.15
N ARG A 87 -12.01 -11.09 -10.12
CA ARG A 87 -12.22 -9.68 -10.45
C ARG A 87 -13.06 -9.57 -11.69
N VAL A 88 -14.19 -8.89 -11.60
CA VAL A 88 -15.12 -8.64 -12.72
C VAL A 88 -15.07 -7.15 -13.07
N ASN A 89 -14.77 -6.84 -14.32
CA ASN A 89 -14.93 -5.50 -14.88
C ASN A 89 -16.36 -5.41 -15.43
N LEU A 90 -17.19 -4.61 -14.83
CA LEU A 90 -18.59 -4.51 -15.22
C LEU A 90 -18.78 -3.89 -16.60
N GLY A 91 -17.82 -3.09 -17.06
CA GLY A 91 -17.80 -2.54 -18.42
C GLY A 91 -17.73 -3.60 -19.52
N ASP A 92 -17.18 -4.79 -19.24
CA ASP A 92 -17.13 -5.92 -20.18
C ASP A 92 -18.53 -6.50 -20.45
N PHE A 93 -19.48 -6.28 -19.54
CA PHE A 93 -20.89 -6.72 -19.66
C PHE A 93 -21.81 -5.63 -20.15
N ARG A 94 -21.58 -4.38 -19.71
CA ARG A 94 -22.35 -3.19 -20.12
C ARG A 94 -21.44 -1.97 -20.19
N SER A 95 -21.37 -1.32 -21.33
CA SER A 95 -20.53 -0.13 -21.55
C SER A 95 -20.85 1.03 -20.57
N SER A 96 -22.12 1.16 -20.15
CA SER A 96 -22.53 2.16 -19.14
C SER A 96 -21.92 1.95 -17.76
N LEU A 97 -21.35 0.77 -17.47
CA LEU A 97 -20.67 0.43 -16.23
C LEU A 97 -19.14 0.49 -16.38
N GLY A 98 -18.65 1.13 -17.42
CA GLY A 98 -17.22 1.30 -17.68
C GLY A 98 -16.46 1.86 -16.46
N GLY A 99 -15.30 1.29 -16.15
CA GLY A 99 -14.48 1.66 -14.99
C GLY A 99 -14.92 1.06 -13.64
N GLN A 100 -16.12 0.49 -13.56
CA GLN A 100 -16.58 -0.17 -12.34
C GLN A 100 -16.08 -1.61 -12.26
N ARG A 101 -15.65 -2.00 -11.05
CA ARG A 101 -15.13 -3.35 -10.77
C ARG A 101 -15.73 -3.89 -9.49
N ILE A 102 -16.00 -5.19 -9.51
CA ILE A 102 -16.39 -5.94 -8.31
C ILE A 102 -15.42 -7.10 -8.08
N PHE A 103 -15.34 -7.58 -6.86
CA PHE A 103 -14.51 -8.70 -6.46
C PHE A 103 -15.36 -9.70 -5.70
N GLY A 104 -15.18 -10.97 -6.01
CA GLY A 104 -15.98 -12.01 -5.38
C GLY A 104 -15.38 -13.39 -5.54
N ARG A 105 -16.13 -14.38 -5.13
CA ARG A 105 -15.87 -15.81 -5.33
C ARG A 105 -17.12 -16.48 -5.86
N VAL A 106 -16.97 -17.62 -6.49
CA VAL A 106 -18.14 -18.44 -6.91
C VAL A 106 -18.56 -19.33 -5.76
N GLU A 107 -19.83 -19.27 -5.42
CA GLU A 107 -20.47 -20.12 -4.42
C GLU A 107 -21.86 -20.53 -4.95
N ASN A 108 -22.11 -21.83 -5.04
CA ASN A 108 -23.35 -22.39 -5.57
C ASN A 108 -23.75 -21.76 -6.93
N GLN A 109 -22.82 -21.70 -7.87
CA GLN A 109 -22.98 -21.11 -9.22
C GLN A 109 -23.32 -19.59 -9.22
N ARG A 110 -23.11 -18.91 -8.13
CA ARG A 110 -23.33 -17.46 -7.99
C ARG A 110 -22.02 -16.77 -7.67
N LEU A 111 -21.81 -15.59 -8.23
CA LEU A 111 -20.76 -14.69 -7.79
C LEU A 111 -21.25 -13.97 -6.52
N VAL A 112 -20.58 -14.23 -5.41
CA VAL A 112 -20.83 -13.58 -4.11
C VAL A 112 -19.63 -12.72 -3.71
N PRO A 113 -19.79 -11.70 -2.84
CA PRO A 113 -18.66 -10.89 -2.36
C PRO A 113 -17.55 -11.78 -1.78
N TYR A 114 -16.31 -11.34 -1.95
CA TYR A 114 -15.19 -12.05 -1.31
C TYR A 114 -15.22 -11.83 0.20
N TYR A 115 -14.57 -12.73 0.94
CA TYR A 115 -14.49 -12.69 2.40
C TYR A 115 -14.00 -11.33 2.89
N GLU A 116 -14.65 -10.81 3.93
CA GLU A 116 -14.22 -9.60 4.59
C GLU A 116 -13.10 -9.85 5.60
N ARG A 117 -12.54 -8.78 6.17
CA ARG A 117 -11.39 -8.86 7.08
C ARG A 117 -11.63 -9.77 8.28
N SER A 118 -12.78 -9.68 8.94
CA SER A 118 -13.14 -10.51 10.07
C SER A 118 -13.13 -12.00 9.69
N GLU A 119 -13.79 -12.37 8.59
CA GLU A 119 -13.83 -13.76 8.13
C GLU A 119 -12.43 -14.30 7.79
N ILE A 120 -11.56 -13.45 7.19
CA ILE A 120 -10.16 -13.81 6.92
C ILE A 120 -9.38 -13.96 8.23
N ALA A 121 -9.63 -13.09 9.21
CA ALA A 121 -9.01 -13.17 10.53
C ALA A 121 -9.45 -14.43 11.29
N ASP A 122 -10.71 -14.85 11.12
CA ASP A 122 -11.27 -16.09 11.66
C ASP A 122 -10.80 -17.37 10.95
N GLY A 123 -9.93 -17.19 9.93
CA GLY A 123 -9.23 -18.33 9.31
C GLY A 123 -9.84 -18.88 8.04
N ARG A 124 -10.72 -18.17 7.34
CA ARG A 124 -11.30 -18.62 6.05
C ARG A 124 -10.26 -18.94 4.97
N LEU A 125 -9.03 -18.45 5.14
CA LEU A 125 -7.92 -18.73 4.23
C LEU A 125 -6.89 -19.73 4.78
N ASN A 126 -7.05 -20.21 6.00
CA ASN A 126 -6.13 -21.14 6.63
C ASN A 126 -6.03 -22.45 5.84
N GLY A 127 -4.80 -23.01 5.77
CA GLY A 127 -4.56 -24.29 5.10
C GLY A 127 -4.61 -24.25 3.58
N ARG A 128 -4.73 -23.05 2.97
CA ARG A 128 -4.80 -22.89 1.51
C ARG A 128 -3.43 -22.62 0.86
N GLY A 129 -2.34 -22.60 1.64
CA GLY A 129 -0.98 -22.36 1.16
C GLY A 129 -0.78 -20.96 0.58
N LEU A 130 -1.51 -19.96 1.10
CA LEU A 130 -1.49 -18.59 0.62
C LEU A 130 -0.51 -17.70 1.39
N GLU A 131 0.05 -18.20 2.48
CA GLU A 131 0.96 -17.47 3.34
C GLU A 131 2.30 -17.26 2.63
N ILE A 132 2.72 -15.99 2.50
CA ILE A 132 4.04 -15.63 1.96
C ILE A 132 5.03 -15.33 3.09
N PHE A 133 4.51 -14.77 4.19
CA PHE A 133 5.24 -14.49 5.43
C PHE A 133 4.30 -14.60 6.62
N TRP A 134 4.91 -14.76 7.79
CA TRP A 134 4.28 -14.64 9.10
C TRP A 134 4.93 -13.49 9.84
N VAL A 135 4.15 -12.54 10.34
CA VAL A 135 4.65 -11.37 11.08
C VAL A 135 4.22 -11.43 12.54
N ASP A 136 4.84 -10.60 13.39
CA ASP A 136 4.61 -10.59 14.83
C ASP A 136 3.45 -9.68 15.27
N SER A 137 3.00 -8.76 14.41
CA SER A 137 2.05 -7.72 14.78
C SER A 137 0.86 -7.62 13.82
N ARG A 138 -0.36 -7.82 14.35
CA ARG A 138 -1.61 -7.56 13.62
C ARG A 138 -1.78 -6.08 13.27
N VAL A 139 -1.34 -5.20 14.16
CA VAL A 139 -1.41 -3.75 13.97
C VAL A 139 -0.49 -3.30 12.83
N ASP A 140 0.76 -3.78 12.82
CA ASP A 140 1.70 -3.41 11.74
C ASP A 140 1.27 -3.99 10.40
N LYS A 141 0.76 -5.23 10.36
CA LYS A 141 0.12 -5.80 9.18
C LYS A 141 -1.02 -4.92 8.67
N PHE A 142 -1.88 -4.42 9.56
CA PHE A 142 -2.99 -3.56 9.17
C PHE A 142 -2.49 -2.27 8.52
N PHE A 143 -1.49 -1.61 9.11
CA PHE A 143 -0.92 -0.40 8.53
C PHE A 143 -0.14 -0.68 7.23
N LEU A 144 0.52 -1.84 7.11
CA LEU A 144 1.09 -2.28 5.84
C LEU A 144 0.01 -2.41 4.75
N GLN A 145 -1.17 -2.94 5.09
CA GLN A 145 -2.29 -3.05 4.15
C GLN A 145 -2.83 -1.70 3.71
N ILE A 146 -2.83 -0.69 4.60
CA ILE A 146 -3.20 0.69 4.25
C ILE A 146 -2.18 1.31 3.31
N GLN A 147 -0.87 1.10 3.55
CA GLN A 147 0.20 1.64 2.71
C GLN A 147 0.31 0.90 1.35
N GLY A 148 -0.05 -0.37 1.31
CA GLY A 148 -0.01 -1.20 0.12
C GLY A 148 1.38 -1.73 -0.25
N SER A 149 2.45 -1.26 0.39
CA SER A 149 3.82 -1.76 0.23
C SER A 149 4.63 -1.57 1.50
N GLY A 150 5.68 -2.36 1.66
CA GLY A 150 6.59 -2.29 2.79
C GLY A 150 7.69 -3.35 2.72
N ARG A 151 8.38 -3.53 3.84
CA ARG A 151 9.48 -4.49 3.98
C ARG A 151 9.19 -5.47 5.11
N VAL A 152 9.58 -6.71 4.91
CA VAL A 152 9.61 -7.74 5.96
C VAL A 152 11.07 -8.04 6.27
N MET A 153 11.50 -7.74 7.48
CA MET A 153 12.81 -8.10 8.00
C MET A 153 12.74 -9.52 8.57
N LEU A 154 13.47 -10.44 7.98
CA LEU A 154 13.54 -11.82 8.42
C LEU A 154 14.53 -11.99 9.58
N ARG A 155 14.55 -13.19 10.18
CA ARG A 155 15.39 -13.50 11.34
C ARG A 155 16.89 -13.43 11.04
N ASP A 156 17.29 -13.66 9.80
CA ASP A 156 18.67 -13.52 9.30
C ASP A 156 19.03 -12.09 8.90
N SER A 157 18.20 -11.12 9.27
CA SER A 157 18.32 -9.71 8.92
C SER A 157 18.14 -9.38 7.44
N SER A 158 17.77 -10.35 6.60
CA SER A 158 17.42 -10.05 5.21
C SER A 158 16.13 -9.24 5.14
N LEU A 159 16.08 -8.28 4.21
CA LEU A 159 14.92 -7.41 3.98
C LEU A 159 14.25 -7.81 2.67
N ILE A 160 13.02 -8.25 2.76
CA ILE A 160 12.21 -8.61 1.59
C ILE A 160 11.16 -7.54 1.38
N ARG A 161 11.11 -6.97 0.19
CA ARG A 161 10.06 -6.03 -0.20
C ARG A 161 8.77 -6.77 -0.52
N VAL A 162 7.65 -6.25 -0.01
CA VAL A 162 6.31 -6.71 -0.36
C VAL A 162 5.51 -5.56 -0.96
N GLY A 163 4.66 -5.87 -1.91
CA GLY A 163 3.81 -4.89 -2.57
C GLY A 163 2.42 -5.42 -2.82
N TYR A 164 1.50 -4.49 -3.02
CA TYR A 164 0.11 -4.76 -3.36
C TYR A 164 0.00 -5.75 -4.53
N ALA A 165 -0.79 -6.78 -4.35
CA ALA A 165 -1.11 -7.77 -5.39
C ALA A 165 -2.62 -7.91 -5.64
N GLY A 166 -3.45 -7.42 -4.74
CA GLY A 166 -4.89 -7.45 -4.87
C GLY A 166 -5.60 -7.05 -3.59
N ALA A 167 -6.91 -6.90 -3.66
CA ALA A 167 -7.76 -6.63 -2.51
C ALA A 167 -9.05 -7.46 -2.60
N ASN A 168 -9.73 -7.65 -1.47
CA ASN A 168 -10.98 -8.41 -1.41
C ASN A 168 -12.19 -7.65 -1.99
N GLY A 169 -12.01 -6.40 -2.42
CA GLY A 169 -13.09 -5.59 -3.00
C GLY A 169 -14.10 -5.02 -2.01
N GLN A 170 -13.93 -5.27 -0.73
CA GLN A 170 -14.78 -4.70 0.32
C GLN A 170 -14.47 -3.21 0.53
N THR A 171 -15.49 -2.47 0.98
CA THR A 171 -15.36 -1.03 1.23
C THR A 171 -14.35 -0.75 2.34
N TYR A 172 -13.44 0.17 2.04
CA TYR A 172 -12.49 0.68 3.03
C TYR A 172 -13.20 1.56 4.06
N ARG A 173 -12.91 1.31 5.33
CA ARG A 173 -13.32 2.18 6.45
C ARG A 173 -12.09 2.62 7.23
N ALA A 174 -11.92 3.93 7.39
CA ALA A 174 -10.85 4.49 8.20
C ALA A 174 -11.18 4.31 9.70
N ILE A 175 -10.46 3.42 10.38
CA ILE A 175 -10.70 3.10 11.81
C ILE A 175 -10.51 4.30 12.76
N GLY A 176 -9.78 5.33 12.35
CA GLY A 176 -9.70 6.58 13.08
C GLY A 176 -11.05 7.31 13.24
N ARG A 177 -11.96 7.12 12.27
CA ARG A 177 -13.33 7.62 12.40
C ARG A 177 -14.07 6.93 13.54
N ASP A 178 -13.89 5.62 13.69
CA ASP A 178 -14.51 4.86 14.76
C ASP A 178 -14.01 5.32 16.14
N LEU A 179 -12.72 5.61 16.28
CA LEU A 179 -12.17 6.17 17.53
C LEU A 179 -12.72 7.56 17.85
N ILE A 180 -12.98 8.39 16.85
CA ILE A 180 -13.65 9.69 17.05
C ILE A 180 -15.12 9.48 17.46
N GLU A 181 -15.85 8.61 16.76
CA GLU A 181 -17.25 8.30 17.05
C GLU A 181 -17.43 7.70 18.45
N MET A 182 -16.46 6.93 18.95
CA MET A 182 -16.42 6.38 20.32
C MET A 182 -15.99 7.41 21.38
N GLY A 183 -15.54 8.60 20.99
CA GLY A 183 -15.02 9.61 21.92
C GLY A 183 -13.63 9.34 22.47
N GLU A 184 -12.91 8.34 21.94
CA GLU A 184 -11.60 7.91 22.45
C GLU A 184 -10.46 8.85 22.00
N VAL A 185 -10.58 9.43 20.82
CA VAL A 185 -9.61 10.38 20.26
C VAL A 185 -10.36 11.53 19.61
N SER A 186 -10.04 12.77 19.96
CA SER A 186 -10.66 13.92 19.32
C SER A 186 -10.19 14.08 17.87
N ARG A 187 -11.03 14.70 17.03
CA ARG A 187 -10.73 14.92 15.61
C ARG A 187 -9.40 15.65 15.40
N GLU A 188 -9.12 16.64 16.23
CA GLU A 188 -7.94 17.50 16.15
C GLU A 188 -6.64 16.75 16.48
N LYS A 189 -6.74 15.72 17.31
CA LYS A 189 -5.59 14.86 17.71
C LYS A 189 -5.48 13.59 16.88
N MET A 190 -6.40 13.36 15.93
CA MET A 190 -6.39 12.15 15.14
C MET A 190 -5.16 12.08 14.23
N SER A 191 -4.39 11.02 14.42
CA SER A 191 -3.19 10.71 13.65
C SER A 191 -2.94 9.21 13.66
N MET A 192 -2.06 8.72 12.79
CA MET A 192 -1.64 7.31 12.82
C MET A 192 -1.00 6.96 14.17
N GLN A 193 -0.22 7.88 14.75
CA GLN A 193 0.40 7.70 16.07
C GLN A 193 -0.65 7.58 17.16
N ALA A 194 -1.69 8.43 17.14
CA ALA A 194 -2.78 8.35 18.11
C ALA A 194 -3.52 7.02 18.03
N ILE A 195 -3.80 6.52 16.81
CA ILE A 195 -4.42 5.20 16.62
C ILE A 195 -3.51 4.10 17.17
N ARG A 196 -2.21 4.13 16.86
CA ARG A 196 -1.24 3.15 17.38
C ARG A 196 -1.13 3.16 18.89
N THR A 197 -1.09 4.35 19.50
CA THR A 197 -1.07 4.52 20.96
C THR A 197 -2.31 3.93 21.60
N TRP A 198 -3.47 4.22 21.03
CA TRP A 198 -4.73 3.67 21.54
C TRP A 198 -4.76 2.12 21.43
N LEU A 199 -4.37 1.56 20.28
CA LEU A 199 -4.30 0.11 20.08
C LEU A 199 -3.32 -0.57 21.04
N ALA A 200 -2.19 0.08 21.36
CA ALA A 200 -1.21 -0.44 22.31
C ALA A 200 -1.75 -0.42 23.75
N ALA A 201 -2.59 0.56 24.10
CA ALA A 201 -3.23 0.66 25.40
C ALA A 201 -4.44 -0.28 25.55
N HIS A 202 -5.02 -0.79 24.45
CA HIS A 202 -6.23 -1.62 24.45
C HIS A 202 -6.03 -2.90 23.62
N PRO A 203 -5.11 -3.80 24.01
CA PRO A 203 -4.74 -4.97 23.21
C PRO A 203 -5.91 -5.96 23.01
N ASP A 204 -6.83 -6.04 23.94
CA ASP A 204 -8.06 -6.83 23.90
C ASP A 204 -9.07 -6.31 22.85
N ARG A 205 -9.05 -5.01 22.56
CA ARG A 205 -9.94 -4.36 21.59
C ARG A 205 -9.35 -4.23 20.19
N VAL A 206 -8.10 -4.67 19.99
CA VAL A 206 -7.43 -4.61 18.69
C VAL A 206 -8.25 -5.33 17.59
N PRO A 207 -8.71 -6.58 17.75
CA PRO A 207 -9.52 -7.25 16.74
C PRO A 207 -10.79 -6.45 16.41
N GLU A 208 -11.56 -6.06 17.43
CA GLU A 208 -12.79 -5.29 17.27
C GLU A 208 -12.59 -4.06 16.38
N LEU A 209 -11.57 -3.25 16.67
CA LEU A 209 -11.35 -2.01 15.94
C LEU A 209 -10.85 -2.27 14.50
N LEU A 210 -9.89 -3.18 14.32
CA LEU A 210 -9.34 -3.44 13.00
C LEU A 210 -10.36 -4.06 12.04
N GLU A 211 -11.28 -4.86 12.53
CA GLU A 211 -12.30 -5.57 11.76
C GLU A 211 -13.44 -4.65 11.30
N LYS A 212 -13.62 -3.46 11.90
CA LYS A 212 -14.52 -2.44 11.37
C LYS A 212 -14.16 -2.02 9.94
N ASN A 213 -12.89 -2.12 9.57
CA ASN A 213 -12.47 -2.00 8.18
C ASN A 213 -12.57 -3.36 7.48
N ARG A 214 -13.62 -3.57 6.69
CA ARG A 214 -13.89 -4.82 5.96
C ARG A 214 -12.90 -5.07 4.82
N SER A 215 -12.21 -4.02 4.32
CA SER A 215 -11.23 -4.12 3.25
C SER A 215 -9.99 -4.90 3.70
N TYR A 216 -9.50 -5.80 2.82
CA TYR A 216 -8.31 -6.60 3.04
C TYR A 216 -7.41 -6.55 1.80
N VAL A 217 -6.10 -6.34 1.99
CA VAL A 217 -5.10 -6.27 0.93
C VAL A 217 -4.24 -7.52 0.96
N PHE A 218 -4.01 -8.10 -0.21
CA PHE A 218 -3.12 -9.22 -0.48
C PHE A 218 -1.80 -8.72 -1.05
N PHE A 219 -0.72 -9.45 -0.79
CA PHE A 219 0.64 -9.03 -1.13
C PHE A 219 1.34 -10.03 -2.05
N GLN A 220 2.39 -9.54 -2.69
CA GLN A 220 3.40 -10.34 -3.38
C GLN A 220 4.79 -9.88 -2.98
N GLU A 221 5.77 -10.77 -3.04
CA GLU A 221 7.16 -10.37 -2.95
C GLU A 221 7.52 -9.53 -4.17
N ARG A 222 8.21 -8.44 -3.94
CA ARG A 222 8.82 -7.66 -5.00
C ARG A 222 10.30 -7.98 -5.03
N ARG A 223 10.80 -8.48 -6.15
CA ARG A 223 12.23 -8.47 -6.40
C ARG A 223 12.62 -6.99 -6.53
N ASP A 224 13.71 -6.60 -5.87
CA ASP A 224 14.35 -5.35 -6.22
C ASP A 224 14.78 -5.52 -7.68
N LEU A 225 14.07 -4.84 -8.56
CA LEU A 225 14.58 -4.61 -9.90
C LEU A 225 15.83 -3.75 -9.68
N ASP A 226 17.00 -4.31 -9.88
CA ASP A 226 18.23 -3.53 -9.98
C ASP A 226 17.95 -2.36 -10.91
N ALA A 227 18.60 -1.23 -10.64
CA ALA A 227 18.38 -0.01 -11.44
C ALA A 227 18.58 -0.24 -12.95
N THR A 228 19.22 -1.33 -13.33
CA THR A 228 19.46 -1.79 -14.71
C THR A 228 18.28 -2.53 -15.36
N GLU A 229 17.32 -3.07 -14.60
CA GLU A 229 16.13 -3.76 -15.14
C GLU A 229 14.91 -2.82 -15.29
N ARG A 230 15.09 -1.52 -15.10
CA ARG A 230 14.04 -0.50 -15.29
C ARG A 230 14.06 0.09 -16.70
N SER A 231 14.34 -0.72 -17.70
CA SER A 231 14.19 -0.34 -19.12
C SER A 231 12.76 -0.54 -19.62
#